data_bf551e8858e584164b6a6be37f1fb718
#
_entry.id   bf551e8858e584164b6a6be37f1fb718
#
_cell.length_a   1.000
_cell.length_b   1.000
_cell.length_c   1.000
_cell.angle_alpha   90.00
_cell.angle_beta   90.00
_cell.angle_gamma   90.00
#
_symmetry.space_group_name_H-M   'P 1'
#
loop_
_entity.id
_entity.type
_entity.pdbx_description
1 polymer ?
#
loop_
_entity_poly.entity_id
_entity_poly.type
_entity_poly.pdbx_seq_one_letter_code
_entity_poly.pdbx_strand_id
1 'polypeptide(L)'
;MQQNENIWDKLLKIKTTGRDDSNSDQYHYPYEPTPYCVLERLANSGLIRKGDVVLDYGCGKGRVDFFLSYQTRAKTIGIEYDERIYNGAMENKNTAASAGRVNFEKQNAETYEVPIEVNRCYFFNPFSVELLRK
;
A
#
# COMPACT_ATOMS: atom_id res chain seq x y z
N MET A 1 -10.48 11.31 12.80
CA MET A 1 -9.34 10.88 11.99
C MET A 1 -8.85 9.50 12.43
N GLN A 2 -8.38 9.40 13.68
CA GLN A 2 -7.91 8.12 14.22
C GLN A 2 -9.00 7.06 14.16
N GLN A 3 -10.23 7.45 14.46
CA GLN A 3 -11.37 6.55 14.46
C GLN A 3 -11.65 5.99 13.06
N ASN A 4 -11.55 6.85 12.02
CA ASN A 4 -11.75 6.44 10.65
C ASN A 4 -10.68 5.43 10.19
N GLU A 5 -9.44 5.65 10.64
CA GLU A 5 -8.35 4.73 10.32
C GLU A 5 -8.62 3.34 10.91
N ASN A 6 -9.10 3.28 12.14
CA ASN A 6 -9.40 2.00 12.78
C ASN A 6 -10.59 1.30 12.15
N ILE A 7 -11.59 2.05 11.70
CA ILE A 7 -12.77 1.49 11.05
C ILE A 7 -12.39 0.81 9.74
N TRP A 8 -11.57 1.48 8.92
CA TRP A 8 -11.15 0.90 7.65
C TRP A 8 -10.26 -0.33 7.86
N ASP A 9 -9.30 -0.26 8.80
CA ASP A 9 -8.47 -1.42 9.10
C ASP A 9 -9.33 -2.63 9.49
N LYS A 10 -10.33 -2.38 10.33
CA LYS A 10 -11.22 -3.46 10.76
C LYS A 10 -12.04 -4.04 9.61
N LEU A 11 -12.57 -3.17 8.76
CA LEU A 11 -13.35 -3.59 7.60
C LEU A 11 -12.52 -4.43 6.64
N LEU A 12 -11.29 -4.01 6.39
CA LEU A 12 -10.37 -4.70 5.51
C LEU A 12 -9.71 -5.92 6.17
N LYS A 13 -9.87 -6.07 7.48
CA LYS A 13 -9.29 -7.14 8.29
C LYS A 13 -7.77 -7.14 8.24
N ILE A 14 -7.20 -5.96 8.43
CA ILE A 14 -5.76 -5.75 8.46
C ILE A 14 -5.37 -4.86 9.63
N LYS A 15 -4.07 -4.78 9.89
CA LYS A 15 -3.52 -3.94 10.96
C LYS A 15 -2.44 -3.06 10.35
N THR A 16 -2.80 -1.82 10.04
CA THR A 16 -1.88 -0.86 9.45
C THR A 16 -1.88 0.46 10.18
N THR A 17 -2.80 0.66 11.13
CA THR A 17 -2.92 1.92 11.85
C THR A 17 -1.83 2.05 12.90
N GLY A 18 -1.32 3.25 13.05
CA GLY A 18 -0.27 3.57 14.00
C GLY A 18 1.05 3.80 13.28
N ARG A 19 1.97 4.41 14.00
CA ARG A 19 3.28 4.73 13.50
C ARG A 19 4.30 3.78 14.12
N ASP A 20 5.16 3.23 13.29
CA ASP A 20 6.21 2.32 13.74
C ASP A 20 7.57 2.98 13.54
N ASP A 21 8.17 3.43 14.64
CA ASP A 21 9.44 4.12 14.63
C ASP A 21 10.61 3.22 15.03
N SER A 22 10.37 1.95 15.26
CA SER A 22 11.41 1.09 15.85
C SER A 22 12.64 0.96 14.96
N ASN A 23 12.50 1.12 13.64
CA ASN A 23 13.63 1.12 12.72
C ASN A 23 13.92 2.50 12.15
N SER A 24 13.39 3.54 12.78
CA SER A 24 13.61 4.91 12.38
C SER A 24 14.96 5.37 12.84
N ASP A 25 15.91 5.50 11.95
CA ASP A 25 17.24 6.01 12.23
C ASP A 25 17.58 7.08 11.21
N GLN A 26 18.84 7.46 11.13
CA GLN A 26 19.27 8.53 10.25
C GLN A 26 19.11 8.20 8.76
N TYR A 27 18.87 6.95 8.43
CA TYR A 27 18.80 6.49 7.03
C TYR A 27 17.42 6.05 6.60
N HIS A 28 16.47 5.92 7.53
CA HIS A 28 15.16 5.35 7.23
C HIS A 28 14.06 6.21 7.79
N TYR A 29 12.99 6.35 7.02
CA TYR A 29 11.79 6.98 7.52
C TYR A 29 11.01 6.00 8.39
N PRO A 30 10.34 6.49 9.44
CA PRO A 30 9.45 5.62 10.21
C PRO A 30 8.27 5.19 9.33
N TYR A 31 7.71 4.04 9.64
CA TYR A 31 6.51 3.60 8.95
C TYR A 31 5.37 4.57 9.27
N GLU A 32 4.74 5.06 8.24
CA GLU A 32 3.62 5.99 8.38
C GLU A 32 2.67 5.75 7.20
N PRO A 33 1.51 5.13 7.46
CA PRO A 33 0.62 4.78 6.35
C PRO A 33 -0.09 6.01 5.78
N THR A 34 -0.43 5.94 4.50
CA THR A 34 -1.25 6.96 3.85
C THR A 34 -2.61 7.03 4.55
N PRO A 35 -3.10 8.21 4.91
CA PRO A 35 -4.42 8.32 5.53
C PRO A 35 -5.52 7.77 4.62
N TYR A 36 -6.50 7.10 5.20
CA TYR A 36 -7.58 6.53 4.40
C TYR A 36 -8.39 7.58 3.65
N CYS A 37 -8.51 8.79 4.18
CA CYS A 37 -9.25 9.84 3.48
C CYS A 37 -8.58 10.18 2.12
N VAL A 38 -7.26 10.09 2.05
CA VAL A 38 -6.53 10.29 0.79
C VAL A 38 -6.82 9.13 -0.15
N LEU A 39 -6.82 7.92 0.37
CA LEU A 39 -7.08 6.73 -0.44
C LEU A 39 -8.52 6.70 -0.94
N GLU A 40 -9.47 7.16 -0.14
CA GLU A 40 -10.87 7.28 -0.56
C GLU A 40 -10.99 8.21 -1.76
N ARG A 41 -10.29 9.35 -1.72
CA ARG A 41 -10.30 10.28 -2.85
C ARG A 41 -9.71 9.66 -4.10
N LEU A 42 -8.61 8.93 -3.94
CA LEU A 42 -7.97 8.26 -5.07
C LEU A 42 -8.89 7.20 -5.66
N ALA A 43 -9.51 6.38 -4.82
CA ALA A 43 -10.41 5.34 -5.30
C ALA A 43 -11.62 5.92 -6.02
N ASN A 44 -12.11 7.08 -5.58
CA ASN A 44 -13.28 7.72 -6.17
C ASN A 44 -12.96 8.58 -7.39
N SER A 45 -11.68 8.77 -7.70
CA SER A 45 -11.26 9.65 -8.79
C SER A 45 -11.49 9.06 -10.19
N GLY A 46 -11.65 7.75 -10.28
CA GLY A 46 -11.76 7.08 -11.58
C GLY A 46 -10.41 6.79 -12.24
N LEU A 47 -9.30 7.15 -11.59
CA LEU A 47 -7.96 6.92 -12.14
C LEU A 47 -7.54 5.45 -12.09
N ILE A 48 -8.12 4.68 -11.18
CA ILE A 48 -7.81 3.26 -11.02
C ILE A 48 -9.10 2.47 -11.17
N ARG A 49 -9.09 1.47 -12.04
CA ARG A 49 -10.28 0.69 -12.38
C ARG A 49 -10.01 -0.80 -12.30
N LYS A 50 -11.06 -1.57 -12.26
CA LYS A 50 -10.98 -3.03 -12.40
C LYS A 50 -10.24 -3.34 -13.70
N GLY A 51 -9.26 -4.21 -13.62
CA GLY A 51 -8.42 -4.54 -14.76
C GLY A 51 -7.07 -3.84 -14.73
N ASP A 52 -6.95 -2.76 -13.96
CA ASP A 52 -5.65 -2.12 -13.79
C ASP A 52 -4.76 -2.93 -12.85
N VAL A 53 -3.46 -2.74 -13.00
CA VAL A 53 -2.46 -3.35 -12.12
C VAL A 53 -1.62 -2.21 -11.56
N VAL A 54 -1.72 -2.00 -10.26
CA VAL A 54 -1.06 -0.90 -9.55
C VAL A 54 0.19 -1.42 -8.86
N LEU A 55 1.30 -0.75 -9.08
CA LEU A 55 2.53 -1.01 -8.35
C LEU A 55 2.69 0.04 -7.27
N ASP A 56 2.84 -0.41 -6.03
CA ASP A 56 2.98 0.45 -4.86
C ASP A 56 4.42 0.39 -4.37
N TYR A 57 5.17 1.46 -4.58
CA TYR A 57 6.55 1.56 -4.12
C TYR A 57 6.59 1.90 -2.64
N GLY A 58 7.25 1.05 -1.85
CA GLY A 58 7.30 1.25 -0.40
C GLY A 58 5.95 0.97 0.22
N CYS A 59 5.42 -0.23 0.00
CA CYS A 59 4.05 -0.56 0.37
C CYS A 59 3.80 -0.63 1.88
N GLY A 60 4.85 -0.63 2.71
CA GLY A 60 4.67 -0.74 4.14
C GLY A 60 3.93 -2.01 4.51
N LYS A 61 2.93 -1.87 5.36
CA LYS A 61 2.11 -3.01 5.80
C LYS A 61 0.94 -3.29 4.86
N GLY A 62 0.89 -2.62 3.71
CA GLY A 62 -0.03 -2.94 2.63
C GLY A 62 -1.35 -2.19 2.62
N ARG A 63 -1.51 -1.15 3.44
CA ARG A 63 -2.78 -0.41 3.50
C ARG A 63 -3.28 0.02 2.12
N VAL A 64 -2.42 0.65 1.33
CA VAL A 64 -2.79 1.15 0.00
C VAL A 64 -3.25 0.00 -0.89
N ASP A 65 -2.49 -1.08 -0.87
CA ASP A 65 -2.76 -2.23 -1.72
C ASP A 65 -4.09 -2.89 -1.39
N PHE A 66 -4.32 -3.16 -0.11
CA PHE A 66 -5.56 -3.79 0.32
C PHE A 66 -6.76 -2.89 0.09
N PHE A 67 -6.61 -1.60 0.38
CA PHE A 67 -7.72 -0.66 0.21
C PHE A 67 -8.08 -0.48 -1.26
N LEU A 68 -7.10 -0.20 -2.10
CA LEU A 68 -7.37 0.04 -3.52
C LEU A 68 -7.96 -1.20 -4.19
N SER A 69 -7.41 -2.37 -3.89
CA SER A 69 -7.94 -3.60 -4.44
C SER A 69 -9.36 -3.87 -3.99
N TYR A 70 -9.67 -3.59 -2.74
CA TYR A 70 -11.01 -3.76 -2.20
C TYR A 70 -12.02 -2.81 -2.87
N GLN A 71 -11.65 -1.54 -3.02
CA GLN A 71 -12.55 -0.51 -3.54
C GLN A 71 -12.67 -0.52 -5.07
N THR A 72 -11.58 -0.77 -5.76
CA THR A 72 -11.55 -0.63 -7.23
C THR A 72 -11.55 -1.96 -7.96
N ARG A 73 -11.29 -3.05 -7.27
CA ARG A 73 -11.11 -4.39 -7.83
C ARG A 73 -9.86 -4.51 -8.69
N ALA A 74 -8.96 -3.54 -8.67
CA ALA A 74 -7.69 -3.61 -9.36
C ALA A 74 -6.76 -4.60 -8.67
N LYS A 75 -5.80 -5.13 -9.41
CA LYS A 75 -4.70 -5.90 -8.82
C LYS A 75 -3.67 -4.93 -8.29
N THR A 76 -3.04 -5.29 -7.18
CA THR A 76 -1.96 -4.47 -6.61
C THR A 76 -0.75 -5.32 -6.33
N ILE A 77 0.41 -4.74 -6.56
CA ILE A 77 1.71 -5.33 -6.25
C ILE A 77 2.44 -4.32 -5.38
N GLY A 78 2.74 -4.70 -4.15
CA GLY A 78 3.48 -3.83 -3.25
C GLY A 78 4.92 -4.31 -3.10
N ILE A 79 5.86 -3.39 -3.16
CA ILE A 79 7.25 -3.73 -2.89
C ILE A 79 7.72 -2.99 -1.65
N GLU A 80 8.48 -3.68 -0.82
CA GLU A 80 8.97 -3.14 0.45
C GLU A 80 10.36 -3.69 0.72
N TYR A 81 11.28 -2.80 1.08
CA TYR A 81 12.66 -3.18 1.33
C TYR A 81 12.89 -3.64 2.77
N ASP A 82 12.20 -3.03 3.74
CA ASP A 82 12.36 -3.33 5.15
C ASP A 82 11.68 -4.65 5.48
N GLU A 83 12.49 -5.63 5.87
CA GLU A 83 12.00 -6.99 6.12
C GLU A 83 10.93 -7.05 7.21
N ARG A 84 11.10 -6.30 8.29
CA ARG A 84 10.14 -6.32 9.40
C ARG A 84 8.78 -5.77 8.96
N ILE A 85 8.80 -4.68 8.21
CA ILE A 85 7.57 -4.06 7.72
C ILE A 85 6.92 -4.94 6.63
N TYR A 86 7.75 -5.50 5.74
CA TYR A 86 7.27 -6.44 4.73
C TYR A 86 6.55 -7.63 5.38
N ASN A 87 7.11 -8.16 6.46
CA ASN A 87 6.47 -9.26 7.17
C ASN A 87 5.12 -8.86 7.73
N GLY A 88 4.95 -7.60 8.13
CA GLY A 88 3.67 -7.07 8.56
C GLY A 88 2.64 -7.10 7.42
N ALA A 89 3.06 -6.77 6.20
CA ALA A 89 2.18 -6.85 5.04
C ALA A 89 1.76 -8.31 4.77
N MET A 90 2.71 -9.23 4.87
CA MET A 90 2.42 -10.65 4.65
C MET A 90 1.47 -11.21 5.72
N GLU A 91 1.61 -10.78 6.97
CA GLU A 91 0.67 -11.16 8.02
C GLU A 91 -0.72 -10.64 7.70
N ASN A 92 -0.82 -9.39 7.25
CA ASN A 92 -2.10 -8.82 6.87
C ASN A 92 -2.75 -9.58 5.72
N LYS A 93 -1.94 -10.10 4.80
CA LYS A 93 -2.47 -10.85 3.67
C LYS A 93 -3.20 -12.11 4.12
N ASN A 94 -2.82 -12.69 5.25
CA ASN A 94 -3.49 -13.89 5.76
C ASN A 94 -4.93 -13.65 6.17
N THR A 95 -5.30 -12.43 6.52
CA THR A 95 -6.63 -12.10 7.02
C THR A 95 -7.41 -11.12 6.14
N ALA A 96 -6.73 -10.43 5.23
CA ALA A 96 -7.33 -9.33 4.48
C ALA A 96 -8.48 -9.76 3.59
N ALA A 97 -9.49 -8.90 3.53
CA ALA A 97 -10.67 -9.15 2.70
C ALA A 97 -10.35 -9.19 1.20
N SER A 98 -9.34 -8.46 0.77
CA SER A 98 -8.97 -8.36 -0.65
C SER A 98 -7.70 -9.15 -1.01
N ALA A 99 -7.30 -10.09 -0.16
CA ALA A 99 -6.02 -10.78 -0.30
C ALA A 99 -5.79 -11.41 -1.68
N GLY A 100 -6.83 -11.86 -2.34
CA GLY A 100 -6.70 -12.57 -3.61
C GLY A 100 -6.19 -11.72 -4.76
N ARG A 101 -6.25 -10.41 -4.66
CA ARG A 101 -5.79 -9.50 -5.72
C ARG A 101 -4.56 -8.71 -5.33
N VAL A 102 -3.96 -9.01 -4.18
CA VAL A 102 -2.83 -8.26 -3.63
C VAL A 102 -1.64 -9.17 -3.50
N ASN A 103 -0.49 -8.73 -4.01
CA ASN A 103 0.77 -9.45 -3.87
C ASN A 103 1.85 -8.52 -3.34
N PHE A 104 2.75 -9.06 -2.54
CA PHE A 104 3.87 -8.30 -2.00
C PHE A 104 5.18 -8.96 -2.33
N GLU A 105 6.21 -8.14 -2.55
CA GLU A 105 7.57 -8.62 -2.78
C GLU A 105 8.54 -7.81 -1.94
N LYS A 106 9.50 -8.49 -1.35
CA LYS A 106 10.59 -7.83 -0.64
C LYS A 106 11.64 -7.46 -1.67
N GLN A 107 11.66 -6.19 -2.06
CA GLN A 107 12.49 -5.72 -3.16
C GLN A 107 13.04 -4.34 -2.86
N ASN A 108 14.18 -4.04 -3.48
CA ASN A 108 14.72 -2.68 -3.50
C ASN A 108 14.12 -1.95 -4.70
N ALA A 109 13.46 -0.85 -4.44
CA ALA A 109 12.78 -0.08 -5.48
C ALA A 109 13.74 0.38 -6.60
N GLU A 110 15.00 0.64 -6.26
CA GLU A 110 15.98 1.12 -7.23
C GLU A 110 16.35 0.09 -8.28
N THR A 111 16.26 -1.20 -7.93
CA THR A 111 16.68 -2.28 -8.82
C THR A 111 15.51 -3.15 -9.28
N TYR A 112 14.30 -2.85 -8.83
CA TYR A 112 13.15 -3.67 -9.17
C TYR A 112 12.76 -3.51 -10.63
N GLU A 113 12.58 -4.63 -11.31
CA GLU A 113 12.11 -4.64 -12.69
C GLU A 113 10.59 -4.68 -12.69
N VAL A 114 9.97 -3.61 -13.16
CA VAL A 114 8.52 -3.46 -13.16
C VAL A 114 7.89 -4.44 -14.15
N PRO A 115 6.95 -5.30 -13.70
CA PRO A 115 6.26 -6.22 -14.60
C PRO A 115 5.54 -5.47 -15.72
N ILE A 116 5.46 -6.08 -16.90
CA ILE A 116 4.90 -5.44 -18.08
C ILE A 116 3.39 -5.12 -17.90
N GLU A 117 2.69 -5.90 -17.08
CA GLU A 117 1.25 -5.69 -16.88
C GLU A 117 0.93 -4.49 -15.99
N VAL A 118 1.92 -3.92 -15.30
CA VAL A 118 1.70 -2.74 -14.44
C VAL A 118 1.39 -1.54 -15.32
N ASN A 119 0.28 -0.88 -15.06
CA ASN A 119 -0.12 0.32 -15.78
C ASN A 119 -0.40 1.52 -14.89
N ARG A 120 -0.21 1.38 -13.59
CA ARG A 120 -0.30 2.48 -12.63
C ARG A 120 0.78 2.31 -11.58
N CYS A 121 1.40 3.39 -11.17
CA CYS A 121 2.39 3.36 -10.08
C CYS A 121 1.95 4.33 -8.99
N TYR A 122 2.07 3.90 -7.76
CA TYR A 122 1.74 4.70 -6.59
C TYR A 122 2.99 4.95 -5.77
N PHE A 123 3.23 6.20 -5.43
CA PHE A 123 4.32 6.60 -4.55
C PHE A 123 3.74 7.43 -3.43
N PHE A 124 4.10 7.13 -2.20
CA PHE A 124 3.77 8.00 -1.08
C PHE A 124 5.06 8.54 -0.48
N ASN A 125 5.14 9.85 -0.45
CA ASN A 125 6.21 10.57 0.21
C ASN A 125 5.55 11.31 1.37
N PRO A 126 6.11 11.29 2.58
CA PRO A 126 5.52 12.02 3.71
C PRO A 126 5.26 13.49 3.41
N PHE A 127 5.91 14.03 2.39
CA PHE A 127 5.77 15.43 2.00
C PHE A 127 4.90 15.64 0.77
N SER A 128 4.55 14.58 0.05
CA SER A 128 3.72 14.67 -1.14
C SER A 128 3.17 13.31 -1.52
N VAL A 129 2.06 13.33 -2.27
CA VAL A 129 1.48 12.11 -2.85
C VAL A 129 1.52 12.26 -4.36
N GLU A 130 2.10 11.27 -5.03
CA GLU A 130 2.22 11.30 -6.48
C GLU A 130 1.68 10.01 -7.08
N LEU A 131 1.00 10.14 -8.20
CA LEU A 131 0.54 9.01 -8.98
C LEU A 131 1.07 9.17 -10.39
N LEU A 132 1.88 8.20 -10.83
CA LEU A 132 2.48 8.23 -12.15
C LEU A 132 1.78 7.22 -13.05
N ARG A 133 1.61 7.60 -14.30
CA ARG A 133 1.07 6.72 -15.34
C ARG A 133 2.20 6.17 -16.18
N LYS A 134 2.07 4.94 -16.52
CA LYS A 134 2.99 4.28 -17.42
C LYS A 134 2.49 4.28 -18.85
#